data_7bff6ae640d09a2d260578cd606ba869
#
_entry.id   7bff6ae640d09a2d260578cd606ba869
#
_cell.length_a   1.000
_cell.length_b   1.000
_cell.length_c   1.000
_cell.angle_alpha   90.00
_cell.angle_beta   90.00
_cell.angle_gamma   90.00
#
_symmetry.space_group_name_H-M   'P 1'
#
loop_
_entity.id
_entity.type
_entity.pdbx_description
1 polymer ?
#
loop_
_entity_poly.entity_id
_entity_poly.type
_entity_poly.pdbx_seq_one_letter_code
_entity_poly.pdbx_strand_id
1 'polypeptide(L)'
;MGYGVPVSGKDRTPSSITDIDMREKYFAPFKAAIRAGALSLMVNSANNSGVAFHANKELLTGWLKEDLNWDGMIVTDWNDINNLYFRDHIASSKKDAVRLAVNAGIDMAMIPSEGQFCIDLKELVEEGAVSMERIDDAVRRVLRLKFRLGLFENPYWDIRKYDKFGRCLLYTSDAA
;
A
#
# COMPACT_ATOMS: atom_id res chain seq x y z
N MET A 1 -1.06 0.42 -9.26
CA MET A 1 -0.70 0.94 -10.60
C MET A 1 -0.18 -0.22 -11.43
N GLY A 2 -0.54 -0.29 -12.73
CA GLY A 2 -0.07 -1.35 -13.61
C GLY A 2 -0.54 -2.79 -13.33
N TYR A 3 -1.41 -2.99 -12.35
CA TYR A 3 -1.87 -4.32 -11.93
C TYR A 3 -2.70 -5.04 -13.02
N GLY A 4 -3.46 -4.29 -13.80
CA GLY A 4 -4.33 -4.85 -14.84
C GLY A 4 -3.65 -5.20 -16.16
N VAL A 5 -2.31 -5.11 -16.27
CA VAL A 5 -1.56 -5.35 -17.52
C VAL A 5 -0.33 -6.24 -17.32
N PRO A 6 -0.47 -7.39 -16.65
CA PRO A 6 0.65 -8.32 -16.53
C PRO A 6 0.98 -8.94 -17.89
N VAL A 7 2.27 -9.20 -18.12
CA VAL A 7 2.75 -9.81 -19.40
C VAL A 7 2.08 -11.15 -19.68
N SER A 8 1.82 -11.94 -18.65
CA SER A 8 1.19 -13.26 -18.76
C SER A 8 -0.35 -13.24 -18.87
N GLY A 9 -0.98 -12.10 -18.61
CA GLY A 9 -2.44 -11.97 -18.45
C GLY A 9 -2.98 -12.60 -17.17
N LYS A 10 -2.12 -13.09 -16.26
CA LYS A 10 -2.52 -13.74 -15.00
C LYS A 10 -2.32 -12.81 -13.81
N ASP A 11 -3.21 -12.95 -12.82
CA ASP A 11 -3.15 -12.21 -11.56
C ASP A 11 -1.79 -12.37 -10.86
N ARG A 12 -1.32 -11.30 -10.21
CA ARG A 12 -0.08 -11.27 -9.39
C ARG A 12 1.19 -11.67 -10.13
N THR A 13 1.23 -11.50 -11.43
CA THR A 13 2.39 -11.77 -12.26
C THR A 13 3.05 -10.48 -12.75
N PRO A 14 4.33 -10.54 -13.18
CA PRO A 14 5.08 -9.36 -13.58
C PRO A 14 4.45 -8.57 -14.73
N SER A 15 4.53 -7.25 -14.64
CA SER A 15 4.31 -6.33 -15.76
C SER A 15 5.64 -5.88 -16.37
N SER A 16 5.59 -5.35 -17.59
CA SER A 16 6.73 -4.72 -18.26
C SER A 16 6.28 -3.38 -18.84
N ILE A 17 6.20 -2.39 -17.96
CA ILE A 17 5.70 -1.05 -18.28
C ILE A 17 6.87 -0.10 -18.20
N THR A 18 7.08 0.72 -19.23
CA THR A 18 8.09 1.78 -19.22
C THR A 18 7.73 2.86 -18.20
N ASP A 19 8.72 3.60 -17.67
CA ASP A 19 8.47 4.67 -16.71
C ASP A 19 7.59 5.78 -17.31
N ILE A 20 7.72 6.07 -18.60
CA ILE A 20 6.88 7.04 -19.31
C ILE A 20 5.42 6.56 -19.28
N ASP A 21 5.17 5.33 -19.73
CA ASP A 21 3.81 4.77 -19.72
C ASP A 21 3.25 4.65 -18.29
N MET A 22 4.10 4.28 -17.32
CA MET A 22 3.70 4.22 -15.93
C MET A 22 3.23 5.59 -15.44
N ARG A 23 3.98 6.65 -15.69
CA ARG A 23 3.63 8.03 -15.28
C ARG A 23 2.40 8.56 -16.01
N GLU A 24 2.32 8.40 -17.32
CA GLU A 24 1.26 9.01 -18.13
C GLU A 24 -0.06 8.26 -18.08
N LYS A 25 -0.01 6.92 -18.07
CA LYS A 25 -1.22 6.08 -18.20
C LYS A 25 -1.67 5.50 -16.87
N TYR A 26 -0.76 4.87 -16.13
CA TYR A 26 -1.12 4.06 -14.96
C TYR A 26 -1.06 4.83 -13.64
N PHE A 27 -0.24 5.87 -13.56
CA PHE A 27 -0.19 6.76 -12.39
C PHE A 27 -1.25 7.87 -12.45
N ALA A 28 -1.63 8.32 -13.63
CA ALA A 28 -2.58 9.41 -13.81
C ALA A 28 -3.92 9.22 -13.06
N PRO A 29 -4.58 8.04 -13.05
CA PRO A 29 -5.80 7.81 -12.27
C PRO A 29 -5.56 7.93 -10.76
N PHE A 30 -4.43 7.43 -10.25
CA PHE A 30 -4.07 7.55 -8.82
C PHE A 30 -3.83 9.00 -8.43
N LYS A 31 -3.13 9.76 -9.27
CA LYS A 31 -2.94 11.20 -9.09
C LYS A 31 -4.28 11.95 -9.04
N ALA A 32 -5.23 11.59 -9.91
CA ALA A 32 -6.57 12.17 -9.92
C ALA A 32 -7.34 11.82 -8.63
N ALA A 33 -7.30 10.55 -8.20
CA ALA A 33 -7.94 10.10 -6.96
C ALA A 33 -7.36 10.80 -5.72
N ILE A 34 -6.04 10.95 -5.64
CA ILE A 34 -5.36 11.67 -4.57
C ILE A 34 -5.79 13.13 -4.53
N ARG A 35 -5.85 13.80 -5.68
CA ARG A 35 -6.33 15.19 -5.79
C ARG A 35 -7.80 15.33 -5.42
N ALA A 36 -8.60 14.30 -5.63
CA ALA A 36 -9.99 14.23 -5.21
C ALA A 36 -10.17 13.88 -3.71
N GLY A 37 -9.08 13.67 -2.96
CA GLY A 37 -9.11 13.46 -1.51
C GLY A 37 -8.97 12.00 -1.07
N ALA A 38 -8.40 11.10 -1.89
CA ALA A 38 -8.11 9.74 -1.45
C ALA A 38 -7.10 9.76 -0.27
N LEU A 39 -7.46 9.10 0.83
CA LEU A 39 -6.71 9.13 2.08
C LEU A 39 -5.80 7.93 2.29
N SER A 40 -6.01 6.84 1.55
CA SER A 40 -5.18 5.64 1.61
C SER A 40 -5.03 4.98 0.24
N LEU A 41 -3.96 4.23 0.07
CA LEU A 41 -3.65 3.50 -1.15
C LEU A 41 -3.06 2.14 -0.80
N MET A 42 -3.56 1.09 -1.46
CA MET A 42 -2.98 -0.25 -1.36
C MET A 42 -1.96 -0.47 -2.47
N VAL A 43 -0.83 -1.08 -2.11
CA VAL A 43 0.24 -1.39 -3.07
C VAL A 43 -0.14 -2.62 -3.90
N ASN A 44 0.24 -2.61 -5.15
CA ASN A 44 0.03 -3.72 -6.08
C ASN A 44 0.87 -4.96 -5.70
N SER A 45 0.25 -6.13 -5.66
CA SER A 45 0.87 -7.43 -5.38
C SER A 45 1.58 -8.04 -6.60
N ALA A 46 2.53 -7.32 -7.17
CA ALA A 46 3.32 -7.77 -8.31
C ALA A 46 4.67 -7.03 -8.38
N ASN A 47 5.39 -7.21 -9.48
CA ASN A 47 6.53 -6.39 -9.83
C ASN A 47 6.40 -5.80 -11.24
N ASN A 48 7.13 -4.74 -11.52
CA ASN A 48 7.28 -4.18 -12.86
C ASN A 48 8.74 -4.30 -13.30
N SER A 49 8.99 -5.03 -14.39
CA SER A 49 10.34 -5.22 -14.93
C SER A 49 11.36 -5.68 -13.86
N GLY A 50 10.93 -6.57 -12.95
CA GLY A 50 11.77 -7.11 -11.87
C GLY A 50 11.80 -6.29 -10.58
N VAL A 51 11.23 -5.08 -10.56
CA VAL A 51 11.14 -4.24 -9.35
C VAL A 51 9.81 -4.51 -8.64
N ALA A 52 9.83 -5.17 -7.48
CA ALA A 52 8.64 -5.40 -6.68
C ALA A 52 8.06 -4.07 -6.19
N PHE A 53 6.73 -3.88 -6.35
CA PHE A 53 6.09 -2.61 -5.97
C PHE A 53 6.24 -2.29 -4.49
N HIS A 54 6.24 -3.30 -3.61
CA HIS A 54 6.41 -3.12 -2.16
C HIS A 54 7.83 -2.69 -1.75
N ALA A 55 8.82 -2.79 -2.64
CA ALA A 55 10.18 -2.32 -2.42
C ALA A 55 10.55 -1.11 -3.32
N ASN A 56 9.60 -0.60 -4.09
CA ASN A 56 9.83 0.50 -5.01
C ASN A 56 9.76 1.87 -4.31
N LYS A 57 10.90 2.30 -3.74
CA LYS A 57 11.00 3.58 -3.02
C LYS A 57 10.69 4.79 -3.92
N GLU A 58 11.13 4.76 -5.17
CA GLU A 58 10.88 5.87 -6.10
C GLU A 58 9.39 6.10 -6.28
N LEU A 59 8.62 5.02 -6.47
CA LEU A 59 7.19 5.10 -6.65
C LEU A 59 6.46 5.44 -5.35
N LEU A 60 6.75 4.74 -4.25
CA LEU A 60 6.01 4.88 -2.99
C LEU A 60 6.36 6.16 -2.23
N THR A 61 7.62 6.52 -2.20
CA THR A 61 8.07 7.75 -1.54
C THR A 61 8.15 8.88 -2.55
N GLY A 62 8.95 8.76 -3.60
CA GLY A 62 9.21 9.83 -4.55
C GLY A 62 7.93 10.32 -5.22
N TRP A 63 7.23 9.48 -5.97
CA TRP A 63 6.05 9.94 -6.73
C TRP A 63 4.83 10.23 -5.87
N LEU A 64 4.54 9.36 -4.87
CA LEU A 64 3.32 9.50 -4.07
C LEU A 64 3.48 10.53 -2.96
N LYS A 65 4.52 10.41 -2.13
CA LYS A 65 4.65 11.25 -0.94
C LYS A 65 5.31 12.59 -1.26
N GLU A 66 6.38 12.60 -2.06
CA GLU A 66 7.16 13.81 -2.36
C GLU A 66 6.58 14.61 -3.53
N ASP A 67 6.51 14.05 -4.75
CA ASP A 67 6.05 14.78 -5.95
C ASP A 67 4.59 15.27 -5.82
N LEU A 68 3.70 14.48 -5.21
CA LEU A 68 2.31 14.85 -4.99
C LEU A 68 2.07 15.56 -3.65
N ASN A 69 3.09 15.66 -2.79
CA ASN A 69 2.94 16.13 -1.41
C ASN A 69 1.74 15.47 -0.69
N TRP A 70 1.59 14.16 -0.91
CA TRP A 70 0.45 13.40 -0.39
C TRP A 70 0.70 12.91 1.03
N ASP A 71 -0.18 13.25 1.93
CA ASP A 71 -0.09 12.92 3.35
C ASP A 71 -0.93 11.69 3.77
N GLY A 72 -1.47 10.97 2.79
CA GLY A 72 -2.22 9.74 3.02
C GLY A 72 -1.35 8.55 3.40
N MET A 73 -2.00 7.43 3.70
CA MET A 73 -1.40 6.19 4.19
C MET A 73 -1.23 5.17 3.06
N ILE A 74 -0.07 4.52 3.02
CA ILE A 74 0.21 3.39 2.12
C ILE A 74 0.12 2.08 2.90
N VAL A 75 -0.79 1.19 2.47
CA VAL A 75 -0.95 -0.16 3.02
C VAL A 75 -0.46 -1.22 2.03
N THR A 76 0.09 -2.31 2.53
CA THR A 76 0.47 -3.47 1.68
C THR A 76 -0.75 -4.22 1.18
N ASP A 77 -0.58 -5.07 0.18
CA ASP A 77 -1.48 -6.20 -0.07
C ASP A 77 -1.17 -7.33 0.94
N TRP A 78 -2.01 -8.36 0.95
CA TRP A 78 -1.97 -9.47 1.90
C TRP A 78 -0.65 -10.25 1.84
N ASN A 79 0.08 -10.25 2.94
CA ASN A 79 1.36 -10.95 3.12
C ASN A 79 2.49 -10.54 2.16
N ASP A 80 2.38 -9.44 1.45
CA ASP A 80 3.29 -9.09 0.36
C ASP A 80 4.66 -8.58 0.82
N ILE A 81 4.81 -8.19 2.09
CA ILE A 81 6.16 -7.97 2.64
C ILE A 81 6.93 -9.29 2.67
N ASN A 82 6.32 -10.38 3.16
CA ASN A 82 6.95 -11.68 3.16
C ASN A 82 7.22 -12.20 1.74
N ASN A 83 6.38 -11.83 0.77
CA ASN A 83 6.56 -12.20 -0.62
C ASN A 83 7.80 -11.59 -1.28
N LEU A 84 8.37 -10.50 -0.76
CA LEU A 84 9.68 -10.00 -1.19
C LEU A 84 10.79 -11.04 -0.99
N TYR A 85 10.63 -11.91 0.03
CA TYR A 85 11.52 -13.03 0.28
C TYR A 85 11.08 -14.29 -0.49
N PHE A 86 9.80 -14.71 -0.36
CA PHE A 86 9.33 -16.00 -0.87
C PHE A 86 9.07 -16.05 -2.38
N ARG A 87 8.51 -14.97 -2.93
CA ARG A 87 8.09 -14.91 -4.34
C ARG A 87 9.05 -14.12 -5.21
N ASP A 88 9.40 -12.92 -4.75
CA ASP A 88 10.18 -11.98 -5.56
C ASP A 88 11.69 -12.19 -5.40
N HIS A 89 12.12 -12.93 -4.35
CA HIS A 89 13.52 -13.29 -4.05
C HIS A 89 14.50 -12.11 -4.04
N ILE A 90 14.02 -10.91 -3.66
CA ILE A 90 14.85 -9.70 -3.58
C ILE A 90 15.34 -9.41 -2.16
N ALA A 91 14.74 -10.06 -1.16
CA ALA A 91 15.15 -9.99 0.23
C ALA A 91 15.94 -11.25 0.62
N SER A 92 16.96 -11.10 1.46
CA SER A 92 17.79 -12.21 1.97
C SER A 92 17.13 -12.99 3.11
N SER A 93 16.11 -12.39 3.75
CA SER A 93 15.34 -12.97 4.86
C SER A 93 13.99 -12.25 5.00
N LYS A 94 13.08 -12.78 5.85
CA LYS A 94 11.83 -12.07 6.21
C LYS A 94 12.13 -10.71 6.86
N LYS A 95 13.10 -10.63 7.76
CA LYS A 95 13.54 -9.39 8.39
C LYS A 95 14.06 -8.37 7.35
N ASP A 96 14.84 -8.83 6.38
CA ASP A 96 15.31 -7.98 5.29
C ASP A 96 14.14 -7.49 4.40
N ALA A 97 13.13 -8.33 4.18
CA ALA A 97 11.91 -7.94 3.49
C ALA A 97 11.17 -6.80 4.21
N VAL A 98 11.09 -6.85 5.55
CA VAL A 98 10.55 -5.75 6.39
C VAL A 98 11.35 -4.48 6.18
N ARG A 99 12.68 -4.56 6.24
CA ARG A 99 13.58 -3.41 6.00
C ARG A 99 13.35 -2.76 4.64
N LEU A 100 13.29 -3.56 3.59
CA LEU A 100 13.06 -3.07 2.23
C LEU A 100 11.72 -2.36 2.09
N ALA A 101 10.64 -2.98 2.55
CA ALA A 101 9.29 -2.44 2.41
C ALA A 101 9.09 -1.16 3.23
N VAL A 102 9.52 -1.14 4.49
CA VAL A 102 9.36 0.03 5.37
C VAL A 102 10.17 1.21 4.84
N ASN A 103 11.42 0.98 4.42
CA ASN A 103 12.28 2.03 3.85
C ASN A 103 11.80 2.49 2.45
N ALA A 104 11.04 1.67 1.73
CA ALA A 104 10.40 2.08 0.47
C ALA A 104 9.21 3.03 0.69
N GLY A 105 8.62 3.06 1.89
CA GLY A 105 7.56 4.00 2.21
C GLY A 105 6.24 3.37 2.64
N ILE A 106 6.20 2.06 2.91
CA ILE A 106 5.01 1.39 3.48
C ILE A 106 4.74 1.93 4.88
N ASP A 107 3.49 2.26 5.16
CA ASP A 107 3.05 2.81 6.45
C ASP A 107 2.28 1.81 7.31
N MET A 108 1.60 0.86 6.67
CA MET A 108 0.81 -0.18 7.33
C MET A 108 1.03 -1.52 6.64
N ALA A 109 1.36 -2.55 7.43
CA ALA A 109 1.57 -3.92 6.95
C ALA A 109 0.30 -4.75 7.10
N MET A 110 -0.10 -5.46 6.04
CA MET A 110 -1.18 -6.43 6.07
C MET A 110 -0.58 -7.84 6.18
N ILE A 111 -0.20 -8.22 7.39
CA ILE A 111 0.40 -9.53 7.70
C ILE A 111 -0.58 -10.33 8.56
N PRO A 112 -1.14 -11.43 8.01
CA PRO A 112 -2.34 -12.04 8.56
C PRO A 112 -2.17 -12.85 9.85
N SER A 113 -0.97 -13.35 10.15
CA SER A 113 -0.85 -14.42 11.17
C SER A 113 0.40 -14.38 12.03
N GLU A 114 1.31 -13.44 11.83
CA GLU A 114 2.61 -13.45 12.51
C GLU A 114 2.90 -12.12 13.20
N GLY A 115 3.07 -12.15 14.53
CA GLY A 115 3.65 -11.02 15.28
C GLY A 115 5.12 -10.74 14.97
N GLN A 116 5.75 -11.60 14.16
CA GLN A 116 7.18 -11.52 13.83
C GLN A 116 7.56 -10.20 13.14
N PHE A 117 6.66 -9.63 12.32
CA PHE A 117 6.87 -8.31 11.71
C PHE A 117 7.23 -7.24 12.73
N CYS A 118 6.52 -7.20 13.86
CA CYS A 118 6.76 -6.18 14.89
C CYS A 118 8.11 -6.41 15.59
N ILE A 119 8.51 -7.67 15.79
CA ILE A 119 9.79 -8.04 16.37
C ILE A 119 10.92 -7.63 15.43
N ASP A 120 10.84 -8.05 14.16
CA ASP A 120 11.81 -7.74 13.13
C ASP A 120 11.96 -6.21 12.94
N LEU A 121 10.84 -5.48 12.91
CA LEU A 121 10.86 -4.02 12.75
C LEU A 121 11.52 -3.33 13.94
N LYS A 122 11.24 -3.78 15.17
CA LYS A 122 11.88 -3.26 16.37
C LYS A 122 13.40 -3.46 16.33
N GLU A 123 13.84 -4.67 16.01
CA GLU A 123 15.27 -4.99 15.87
C GLU A 123 15.94 -4.12 14.79
N LEU A 124 15.29 -3.94 13.62
CA LEU A 124 15.80 -3.09 12.54
C LEU A 124 15.97 -1.63 12.95
N VAL A 125 15.11 -1.14 13.84
CA VAL A 125 15.27 0.21 14.41
C VAL A 125 16.46 0.25 15.40
N GLU A 126 16.57 -0.75 16.27
CA GLU A 126 17.68 -0.85 17.24
C GLU A 126 19.04 -0.99 16.53
N GLU A 127 19.08 -1.66 15.38
CA GLU A 127 20.26 -1.79 14.50
C GLU A 127 20.54 -0.54 13.66
N GLY A 128 19.63 0.45 13.64
CA GLY A 128 19.74 1.65 12.80
C GLY A 128 19.46 1.39 11.31
N ALA A 129 18.95 0.21 10.93
CA ALA A 129 18.60 -0.15 9.55
C ALA A 129 17.26 0.46 9.08
N VAL A 130 16.41 0.86 10.02
CA VAL A 130 15.21 1.68 9.82
C VAL A 130 15.26 2.83 10.83
N SER A 131 15.08 4.07 10.37
CA SER A 131 15.13 5.23 11.25
C SER A 131 13.84 5.42 12.04
N MET A 132 13.93 6.02 13.24
CA MET A 132 12.75 6.40 14.02
C MET A 132 11.88 7.42 13.28
N GLU A 133 12.49 8.35 12.52
CA GLU A 133 11.71 9.29 11.71
C GLU A 133 10.80 8.58 10.70
N ARG A 134 11.27 7.45 10.10
CA ARG A 134 10.47 6.65 9.18
C ARG A 134 9.28 6.00 9.91
N ILE A 135 9.50 5.49 11.12
CA ILE A 135 8.44 4.92 11.97
C ILE A 135 7.42 6.00 12.35
N ASP A 136 7.92 7.14 12.81
CA ASP A 136 7.07 8.28 13.19
C ASP A 136 6.23 8.79 12.00
N ASP A 137 6.78 8.86 10.79
CA ASP A 137 6.01 9.23 9.60
C ASP A 137 4.90 8.21 9.34
N ALA A 138 5.18 6.90 9.42
CA ALA A 138 4.17 5.86 9.23
C ALA A 138 3.05 5.97 10.27
N VAL A 139 3.41 6.10 11.54
CA VAL A 139 2.44 6.25 12.65
C VAL A 139 1.58 7.51 12.46
N ARG A 140 2.20 8.65 12.14
CA ARG A 140 1.47 9.91 11.87
C ARG A 140 0.47 9.77 10.73
N ARG A 141 0.80 9.05 9.64
CA ARG A 141 -0.10 8.82 8.51
C ARG A 141 -1.29 7.95 8.88
N VAL A 142 -1.04 6.85 9.61
CA VAL A 142 -2.10 5.96 10.11
C VAL A 142 -3.02 6.70 11.08
N LEU A 143 -2.47 7.44 12.05
CA LEU A 143 -3.26 8.18 13.03
C LEU A 143 -4.03 9.33 12.36
N ARG A 144 -3.42 10.06 11.43
CA ARG A 144 -4.09 11.13 10.68
C ARG A 144 -5.32 10.59 9.92
N LEU A 145 -5.20 9.42 9.30
CA LEU A 145 -6.33 8.76 8.64
C LEU A 145 -7.45 8.48 9.64
N LYS A 146 -7.13 7.89 10.79
CA LYS A 146 -8.11 7.59 11.85
C LYS A 146 -8.81 8.85 12.38
N PHE A 147 -8.06 9.93 12.61
CA PHE A 147 -8.64 11.22 13.03
C PHE A 147 -9.56 11.81 11.96
N ARG A 148 -9.14 11.83 10.69
CA ARG A 148 -9.98 12.33 9.58
C ARG A 148 -11.28 11.56 9.41
N LEU A 149 -11.27 10.27 9.73
CA LEU A 149 -12.45 9.41 9.68
C LEU A 149 -13.31 9.47 10.95
N GLY A 150 -12.89 10.21 11.98
CA GLY A 150 -13.61 10.33 13.25
C GLY A 150 -13.67 9.01 14.05
N LEU A 151 -12.70 8.11 13.86
CA LEU A 151 -12.72 6.77 14.47
C LEU A 151 -12.47 6.79 15.98
N PHE A 152 -11.96 7.89 16.53
CA PHE A 152 -11.77 8.05 17.96
C PHE A 152 -13.05 8.52 18.64
N GLU A 153 -13.86 9.35 17.96
CA GLU A 153 -15.12 9.86 18.44
C GLU A 153 -16.28 8.89 18.19
N ASN A 154 -16.24 8.19 17.03
CA ASN A 154 -17.28 7.27 16.59
C ASN A 154 -16.66 5.97 16.06
N PRO A 155 -16.13 5.10 16.95
CA PRO A 155 -15.46 3.86 16.55
C PRO A 155 -16.42 2.78 16.04
N TYR A 156 -17.72 2.93 16.31
CA TYR A 156 -18.74 1.96 15.96
C TYR A 156 -19.58 2.43 14.77
N TRP A 157 -19.93 1.46 13.93
CA TRP A 157 -20.85 1.70 12.82
C TRP A 157 -22.27 2.00 13.34
N ASP A 158 -22.95 2.98 12.72
CA ASP A 158 -24.35 3.27 13.02
C ASP A 158 -25.24 2.19 12.39
N ILE A 159 -25.68 1.23 13.21
CA ILE A 159 -26.52 0.09 12.80
C ILE A 159 -27.83 0.52 12.11
N ARG A 160 -28.32 1.74 12.39
CA ARG A 160 -29.54 2.27 11.74
C ARG A 160 -29.36 2.55 10.26
N LYS A 161 -28.12 2.62 9.78
CA LYS A 161 -27.77 2.79 8.37
C LYS A 161 -27.59 1.46 7.64
N TYR A 162 -27.71 0.34 8.36
CA TYR A 162 -27.46 -1.00 7.82
C TYR A 162 -28.42 -1.38 6.71
N ASP A 163 -29.69 -0.98 6.81
CA ASP A 163 -30.74 -1.26 5.79
C ASP A 163 -30.44 -0.66 4.41
N LYS A 164 -29.48 0.25 4.34
CA LYS A 164 -29.03 0.85 3.06
C LYS A 164 -27.89 0.06 2.41
N PHE A 165 -27.25 -0.88 3.12
CA PHE A 165 -26.22 -1.75 2.56
C PHE A 165 -26.83 -2.78 1.63
N GLY A 166 -26.20 -3.02 0.50
CA GLY A 166 -26.67 -4.00 -0.48
C GLY A 166 -27.71 -3.47 -1.48
N ARG A 167 -28.30 -2.31 -1.25
CA ARG A 167 -29.23 -1.70 -2.23
C ARG A 167 -28.53 -1.22 -3.50
N CYS A 168 -27.22 -1.02 -3.45
CA CYS A 168 -26.43 -0.63 -4.63
C CYS A 168 -26.32 -1.75 -5.67
N LEU A 169 -26.41 -3.02 -5.26
CA LEU A 169 -26.42 -4.17 -6.17
C LEU A 169 -27.68 -4.23 -7.05
N LEU A 170 -28.82 -3.72 -6.56
CA LEU A 170 -30.05 -3.60 -7.33
C LEU A 170 -29.92 -2.51 -8.42
N TYR A 171 -29.13 -1.46 -8.14
CA TYR A 171 -28.91 -0.37 -9.10
C TYR A 171 -28.05 -0.78 -10.30
N THR A 172 -27.12 -1.69 -10.11
CA THR A 172 -26.24 -2.19 -11.18
C THR A 172 -26.90 -3.28 -12.02
N SER A 173 -27.90 -4.01 -11.48
CA SER A 173 -28.65 -5.03 -12.22
C SER A 173 -29.70 -4.43 -13.15
N ASP A 174 -30.22 -3.24 -12.84
CA ASP A 174 -31.24 -2.56 -13.67
C ASP A 174 -30.62 -1.67 -14.75
N ALA A 175 -29.30 -1.54 -14.79
CA ALA A 175 -28.54 -0.76 -15.78
C ALA A 175 -27.94 -1.62 -16.90
N ALA A 176 -28.28 -2.91 -16.99
CA ALA A 176 -27.78 -3.84 -18.01
C ALA A 176 -28.81 -4.05 -19.15
#